data_39698e8005c0c873da783e01ca5cd354
#
_entry.id   39698e8005c0c873da783e01ca5cd354
#
_cell.length_a   1.000
_cell.length_b   1.000
_cell.length_c   1.000
_cell.angle_alpha   90.00
_cell.angle_beta   90.00
_cell.angle_gamma   90.00
#
_symmetry.space_group_name_H-M   'P 1'
#
loop_
_entity.id
_entity.type
_entity.pdbx_description
1 polymer ?
#
loop_
_entity_poly.entity_id
_entity_poly.type
_entity_poly.pdbx_seq_one_letter_code
_entity_poly.pdbx_strand_id
1 'polypeptide(L)'
;MAVEALSSAPRVKVAPWNDPVIRGWVFQIVVVGAVGFLAWYLVSNTVENLARQKIASGFHYLEREAGFEIGDTMVAYSPASTYARAIYVGLLNTLKVSVLGVFLATILGTMIGVGRLSPNWLLAKICAWYVEAFRNVPLLLWLFLFYKLISEAFPGPRQAIGAFWNSVYLSNRGLYFPVPLADPIHKWMGIALLLGIAGAWALQRWARQRQDATGQPFPAISAGFGLALGLPLLVWLSGGAPHHLSWPELKGFNFEGGTVIQPEFTALLAGLVLYTSAFIAEIVRSGILALHKGQSEAAMALGLSRGQAMRLVLLPQALRVIVPPMTSQYLNIVKNSSLAIAIGYPDLVASINVTINQTGQAIENILLIMAAYLSVSLSISAFMNWYNKRIALRER
;
A
#
# COMPACT_ATOMS: atom_id res chain seq x y z
N MET A 1 25.48 56.07 -21.05
CA MET A 1 24.32 56.95 -21.27
C MET A 1 23.44 56.57 -22.47
N ALA A 2 23.42 55.31 -22.90
CA ALA A 2 22.59 54.87 -24.04
C ALA A 2 21.62 53.74 -23.69
N VAL A 3 21.54 53.24 -22.42
CA VAL A 3 20.70 52.12 -22.02
C VAL A 3 19.44 52.62 -21.23
N GLU A 4 19.40 53.85 -20.77
CA GLU A 4 18.25 54.39 -20.02
C GLU A 4 17.13 55.03 -20.87
N ALA A 5 17.31 55.11 -22.20
CA ALA A 5 16.32 55.75 -23.09
C ALA A 5 15.25 54.81 -23.67
N LEU A 6 15.25 53.50 -23.31
CA LEU A 6 14.28 52.53 -23.81
C LEU A 6 13.11 52.23 -22.89
N SER A 7 12.98 52.89 -21.74
CA SER A 7 11.91 52.57 -20.74
C SER A 7 10.69 53.49 -20.80
N SER A 8 10.57 54.42 -21.74
CA SER A 8 9.47 55.41 -21.80
C SER A 8 8.62 55.36 -23.08
N ALA A 9 8.52 54.17 -23.71
CA ALA A 9 7.51 54.04 -24.75
C ALA A 9 6.11 54.10 -24.08
N PRO A 10 5.18 54.99 -24.52
CA PRO A 10 3.82 55.04 -23.93
C PRO A 10 3.15 53.70 -24.11
N ARG A 11 2.73 53.04 -23.00
CA ARG A 11 1.94 51.84 -23.05
C ARG A 11 0.68 52.14 -23.87
N VAL A 12 0.62 51.68 -25.09
CA VAL A 12 -0.57 51.71 -25.91
C VAL A 12 -1.68 51.06 -25.09
N LYS A 13 -2.75 51.81 -24.78
CA LYS A 13 -3.93 51.27 -24.08
C LYS A 13 -4.58 50.29 -25.02
N VAL A 14 -4.21 49.02 -24.90
CA VAL A 14 -4.87 47.91 -25.60
C VAL A 14 -6.31 47.84 -25.12
N ALA A 15 -7.26 47.77 -26.05
CA ALA A 15 -8.67 47.61 -25.68
C ALA A 15 -8.82 46.38 -24.76
N PRO A 16 -9.67 46.42 -23.70
CA PRO A 16 -9.76 45.34 -22.68
C PRO A 16 -9.95 43.94 -23.25
N TRP A 17 -10.65 43.79 -24.37
CA TRP A 17 -10.87 42.51 -25.08
C TRP A 17 -9.63 42.01 -25.84
N ASN A 18 -8.64 42.84 -26.05
CA ASN A 18 -7.37 42.46 -26.67
C ASN A 18 -6.24 42.26 -25.64
N ASP A 19 -6.48 42.58 -24.37
CA ASP A 19 -5.54 42.35 -23.30
C ASP A 19 -5.51 40.83 -22.96
N PRO A 20 -4.35 40.14 -23.10
CA PRO A 20 -4.24 38.72 -22.84
C PRO A 20 -4.54 38.36 -21.36
N VAL A 21 -4.31 39.26 -20.41
CA VAL A 21 -4.60 39.03 -19.00
C VAL A 21 -6.10 39.06 -18.74
N ILE A 22 -6.78 40.10 -19.28
CA ILE A 22 -8.26 40.20 -19.14
C ILE A 22 -8.95 39.03 -19.84
N ARG A 23 -8.53 38.68 -21.04
CA ARG A 23 -9.05 37.50 -21.74
C ARG A 23 -8.82 36.22 -20.95
N GLY A 24 -7.65 36.05 -20.33
CA GLY A 24 -7.34 34.92 -19.47
C GLY A 24 -8.31 34.80 -18.30
N TRP A 25 -8.58 35.90 -17.60
CA TRP A 25 -9.57 35.93 -16.52
C TRP A 25 -10.99 35.66 -17.00
N VAL A 26 -11.40 36.25 -18.12
CA VAL A 26 -12.74 36.01 -18.68
C VAL A 26 -12.91 34.53 -19.03
N PHE A 27 -11.96 33.91 -19.73
CA PHE A 27 -12.02 32.48 -20.04
C PHE A 27 -12.05 31.61 -18.77
N GLN A 28 -11.25 31.92 -17.76
CA GLN A 28 -11.28 31.20 -16.48
C GLN A 28 -12.64 31.31 -15.80
N ILE A 29 -13.21 32.52 -15.70
CA ILE A 29 -14.54 32.73 -15.10
C ILE A 29 -15.61 31.98 -15.89
N VAL A 30 -15.57 32.04 -17.22
CA VAL A 30 -16.54 31.32 -18.07
C VAL A 30 -16.43 29.81 -17.88
N VAL A 31 -15.21 29.26 -17.87
CA VAL A 31 -14.99 27.83 -17.67
C VAL A 31 -15.42 27.39 -16.27
N VAL A 32 -15.01 28.12 -15.23
CA VAL A 32 -15.42 27.82 -13.85
C VAL A 32 -16.93 27.96 -13.67
N GLY A 33 -17.53 28.99 -14.28
CA GLY A 33 -18.99 29.18 -14.28
C GLY A 33 -19.72 28.06 -14.99
N ALA A 34 -19.23 27.63 -16.16
CA ALA A 34 -19.82 26.51 -16.91
C ALA A 34 -19.71 25.19 -16.14
N VAL A 35 -18.55 24.92 -15.55
CA VAL A 35 -18.35 23.71 -14.70
C VAL A 35 -19.22 23.76 -13.46
N GLY A 36 -19.30 24.91 -12.79
CA GLY A 36 -20.14 25.11 -11.63
C GLY A 36 -21.63 24.95 -11.94
N PHE A 37 -22.08 25.51 -13.07
CA PHE A 37 -23.45 25.34 -13.54
C PHE A 37 -23.78 23.88 -13.90
N LEU A 38 -22.87 23.21 -14.59
CA LEU A 38 -23.03 21.79 -14.92
C LEU A 38 -23.11 20.92 -13.66
N ALA A 39 -22.22 21.17 -12.71
CA ALA A 39 -22.23 20.46 -11.42
C ALA A 39 -23.56 20.70 -10.67
N TRP A 40 -23.98 21.96 -10.57
CA TRP A 40 -25.25 22.30 -9.94
C TRP A 40 -26.45 21.63 -10.64
N TYR A 41 -26.49 21.69 -11.98
CA TYR A 41 -27.57 21.07 -12.78
C TYR A 41 -27.61 19.55 -12.55
N LEU A 42 -26.46 18.87 -12.58
CA LEU A 42 -26.39 17.42 -12.36
C LEU A 42 -26.84 17.05 -10.94
N VAL A 43 -26.37 17.78 -9.92
CA VAL A 43 -26.76 17.53 -8.52
C VAL A 43 -28.26 17.80 -8.32
N SER A 44 -28.78 18.95 -8.77
CA SER A 44 -30.21 19.29 -8.64
C SER A 44 -31.09 18.25 -9.32
N ASN A 45 -30.77 17.88 -10.57
CA ASN A 45 -31.49 16.89 -11.31
C ASN A 45 -31.47 15.50 -10.65
N THR A 46 -30.31 15.15 -10.09
CA THR A 46 -30.15 13.88 -9.34
C THR A 46 -31.02 13.87 -8.08
N VAL A 47 -30.97 14.92 -7.26
CA VAL A 47 -31.78 15.04 -6.04
C VAL A 47 -33.28 14.98 -6.37
N GLU A 48 -33.72 15.69 -7.41
CA GLU A 48 -35.12 15.68 -7.84
C GLU A 48 -35.55 14.28 -8.31
N ASN A 49 -34.72 13.58 -9.09
CA ASN A 49 -35.02 12.24 -9.56
C ASN A 49 -35.09 11.22 -8.44
N LEU A 50 -34.17 11.30 -7.46
CA LEU A 50 -34.21 10.45 -6.26
C LEU A 50 -35.49 10.68 -5.46
N ALA A 51 -35.90 11.94 -5.28
CA ALA A 51 -37.15 12.27 -4.60
C ALA A 51 -38.37 11.75 -5.34
N ARG A 52 -38.42 11.89 -6.67
CA ARG A 52 -39.51 11.35 -7.53
C ARG A 52 -39.57 9.81 -7.46
N GLN A 53 -38.44 9.13 -7.40
CA GLN A 53 -38.37 7.66 -7.32
C GLN A 53 -38.51 7.15 -5.88
N LYS A 54 -38.70 8.02 -4.90
CA LYS A 54 -38.77 7.69 -3.46
C LYS A 54 -37.55 6.89 -2.95
N ILE A 55 -36.40 7.11 -3.55
CA ILE A 55 -35.14 6.52 -3.10
C ILE A 55 -34.67 7.32 -1.88
N ALA A 56 -34.42 6.64 -0.76
CA ALA A 56 -33.89 7.26 0.44
C ALA A 56 -32.50 7.87 0.15
N SER A 57 -32.27 9.10 0.59
CA SER A 57 -30.99 9.79 0.47
C SER A 57 -30.44 10.16 1.83
N GLY A 58 -29.10 10.34 1.91
CA GLY A 58 -28.42 10.69 3.14
C GLY A 58 -27.73 9.51 3.81
N PHE A 59 -26.99 9.77 4.89
CA PHE A 59 -26.09 8.79 5.53
C PHE A 59 -26.69 8.13 6.77
N HIS A 60 -27.99 8.31 7.08
CA HIS A 60 -28.63 7.70 8.26
C HIS A 60 -28.62 6.16 8.24
N TYR A 61 -28.55 5.55 7.07
CA TYR A 61 -28.46 4.09 6.95
C TYR A 61 -27.18 3.53 7.59
N LEU A 62 -26.13 4.32 7.71
CA LEU A 62 -24.86 3.89 8.31
C LEU A 62 -25.00 3.41 9.75
N GLU A 63 -26.00 3.89 10.47
CA GLU A 63 -26.31 3.51 11.85
C GLU A 63 -27.20 2.26 11.95
N ARG A 64 -27.79 1.81 10.84
CA ARG A 64 -28.64 0.62 10.81
C ARG A 64 -27.81 -0.65 10.81
N GLU A 65 -28.40 -1.76 11.22
CA GLU A 65 -27.77 -3.08 11.20
C GLU A 65 -27.49 -3.51 9.75
N ALA A 66 -26.29 -4.05 9.54
CA ALA A 66 -25.83 -4.45 8.22
C ALA A 66 -26.48 -5.76 7.73
N GLY A 67 -26.73 -6.71 8.62
CA GLY A 67 -27.44 -7.96 8.31
C GLY A 67 -26.67 -8.95 7.43
N PHE A 68 -25.39 -8.75 7.16
CA PHE A 68 -24.57 -9.68 6.36
C PHE A 68 -23.25 -10.02 7.06
N GLU A 69 -22.68 -11.15 6.72
CA GLU A 69 -21.40 -11.61 7.25
C GLU A 69 -20.22 -11.13 6.39
N ILE A 70 -19.08 -10.89 7.04
CA ILE A 70 -17.80 -10.61 6.41
C ILE A 70 -16.83 -11.72 6.84
N GLY A 71 -16.36 -12.53 5.93
CA GLY A 71 -15.56 -13.71 6.20
C GLY A 71 -14.15 -13.44 6.75
N ASP A 72 -13.52 -12.32 6.36
CA ASP A 72 -12.20 -11.90 6.88
C ASP A 72 -12.35 -10.60 7.66
N THR A 73 -12.10 -10.63 8.97
CA THR A 73 -12.28 -9.46 9.84
C THR A 73 -11.06 -9.26 10.74
N MET A 74 -10.48 -8.06 10.71
CA MET A 74 -9.39 -7.66 11.61
C MET A 74 -9.88 -7.15 12.97
N VAL A 75 -11.16 -6.82 13.06
CA VAL A 75 -11.82 -6.28 14.27
C VAL A 75 -13.14 -6.99 14.47
N ALA A 76 -13.63 -6.99 15.69
CA ALA A 76 -14.90 -7.64 16.02
C ALA A 76 -16.04 -7.07 15.14
N TYR A 77 -16.72 -7.96 14.45
CA TYR A 77 -17.84 -7.68 13.57
C TYR A 77 -18.84 -8.83 13.61
N SER A 78 -20.11 -8.52 13.52
CA SER A 78 -21.20 -9.49 13.38
C SER A 78 -22.30 -8.89 12.49
N PRO A 79 -23.23 -9.67 11.95
CA PRO A 79 -24.37 -9.15 11.18
C PRO A 79 -25.21 -8.11 11.92
N ALA A 80 -25.27 -8.14 13.25
CA ALA A 80 -25.90 -7.12 14.07
C ALA A 80 -25.12 -5.81 14.19
N SER A 81 -23.90 -5.75 13.64
CA SER A 81 -23.12 -4.52 13.57
C SER A 81 -23.69 -3.58 12.52
N THR A 82 -23.38 -2.29 12.62
CA THR A 82 -23.89 -1.26 11.69
C THR A 82 -23.21 -1.31 10.33
N TYR A 83 -23.85 -0.74 9.29
CA TYR A 83 -23.24 -0.55 7.98
C TYR A 83 -21.92 0.23 8.06
N ALA A 84 -21.85 1.26 8.92
CA ALA A 84 -20.59 1.99 9.16
C ALA A 84 -19.48 1.05 9.62
N ARG A 85 -19.80 0.09 10.49
CA ARG A 85 -18.84 -0.92 10.97
C ARG A 85 -18.44 -1.88 9.86
N ALA A 86 -19.37 -2.32 9.02
CA ALA A 86 -19.10 -3.19 7.88
C ALA A 86 -18.16 -2.50 6.86
N ILE A 87 -18.41 -1.24 6.52
CA ILE A 87 -17.58 -0.43 5.64
C ILE A 87 -16.19 -0.23 6.22
N TYR A 88 -16.10 0.02 7.55
CA TYR A 88 -14.82 0.13 8.25
C TYR A 88 -14.00 -1.17 8.19
N VAL A 89 -14.63 -2.32 8.35
CA VAL A 89 -13.98 -3.64 8.20
C VAL A 89 -13.45 -3.81 6.77
N GLY A 90 -14.28 -3.50 5.75
CA GLY A 90 -13.86 -3.54 4.35
C GLY A 90 -12.66 -2.61 4.06
N LEU A 91 -12.64 -1.41 4.64
CA LEU A 91 -11.50 -0.49 4.55
C LEU A 91 -10.24 -1.08 5.19
N LEU A 92 -10.35 -1.69 6.36
CA LEU A 92 -9.21 -2.36 7.02
C LEU A 92 -8.68 -3.51 6.17
N ASN A 93 -9.56 -4.30 5.53
CA ASN A 93 -9.17 -5.37 4.63
C ASN A 93 -8.42 -4.85 3.40
N THR A 94 -8.90 -3.75 2.81
CA THR A 94 -8.21 -3.04 1.73
C THR A 94 -6.82 -2.58 2.15
N LEU A 95 -6.69 -1.97 3.35
CA LEU A 95 -5.41 -1.51 3.88
C LEU A 95 -4.47 -2.67 4.20
N LYS A 96 -4.96 -3.76 4.79
CA LYS A 96 -4.19 -4.98 5.08
C LYS A 96 -3.51 -5.51 3.83
N VAL A 97 -4.28 -5.73 2.76
CA VAL A 97 -3.74 -6.21 1.49
C VAL A 97 -2.79 -5.21 0.87
N SER A 98 -3.13 -3.93 0.91
CA SER A 98 -2.31 -2.86 0.29
C SER A 98 -0.96 -2.71 0.97
N VAL A 99 -0.91 -2.68 2.30
CA VAL A 99 0.34 -2.54 3.06
C VAL A 99 1.24 -3.76 2.85
N LEU A 100 0.69 -4.98 2.96
CA LEU A 100 1.43 -6.20 2.72
C LEU A 100 1.88 -6.28 1.25
N GLY A 101 1.00 -5.92 0.31
CA GLY A 101 1.29 -5.89 -1.11
C GLY A 101 2.42 -4.94 -1.46
N VAL A 102 2.41 -3.70 -0.93
CA VAL A 102 3.49 -2.72 -1.12
C VAL A 102 4.83 -3.26 -0.59
N PHE A 103 4.82 -3.79 0.62
CA PHE A 103 6.04 -4.30 1.24
C PHE A 103 6.64 -5.48 0.45
N LEU A 104 5.84 -6.50 0.17
CA LEU A 104 6.29 -7.70 -0.53
C LEU A 104 6.66 -7.42 -1.99
N ALA A 105 5.86 -6.62 -2.71
CA ALA A 105 6.16 -6.24 -4.09
C ALA A 105 7.44 -5.40 -4.20
N THR A 106 7.74 -4.56 -3.21
CA THR A 106 8.97 -3.78 -3.18
C THR A 106 10.19 -4.69 -3.01
N ILE A 107 10.14 -5.63 -2.08
CA ILE A 107 11.22 -6.59 -1.86
C ILE A 107 11.43 -7.44 -3.13
N LEU A 108 10.39 -8.11 -3.58
CA LEU A 108 10.44 -9.01 -4.73
C LEU A 108 10.86 -8.26 -6.01
N GLY A 109 10.25 -7.09 -6.27
CA GLY A 109 10.57 -6.28 -7.44
C GLY A 109 12.00 -5.76 -7.43
N THR A 110 12.52 -5.37 -6.26
CA THR A 110 13.92 -4.96 -6.12
C THR A 110 14.86 -6.14 -6.40
N MET A 111 14.58 -7.31 -5.84
CA MET A 111 15.38 -8.52 -6.08
C MET A 111 15.40 -8.90 -7.58
N ILE A 112 14.25 -8.90 -8.22
CA ILE A 112 14.13 -9.23 -9.65
C ILE A 112 14.80 -8.15 -10.51
N GLY A 113 14.62 -6.85 -10.19
CA GLY A 113 15.25 -5.74 -10.90
C GLY A 113 16.77 -5.80 -10.87
N VAL A 114 17.35 -6.10 -9.71
CA VAL A 114 18.79 -6.34 -9.54
C VAL A 114 19.21 -7.63 -10.25
N GLY A 115 18.41 -8.70 -10.15
CA GLY A 115 18.65 -9.98 -10.82
C GLY A 115 18.75 -9.83 -12.36
N ARG A 116 17.99 -8.93 -12.97
CA ARG A 116 18.06 -8.61 -14.41
C ARG A 116 19.38 -7.95 -14.83
N LEU A 117 20.11 -7.34 -13.89
CA LEU A 117 21.42 -6.74 -14.11
C LEU A 117 22.58 -7.69 -13.78
N SER A 118 22.28 -8.93 -13.40
CA SER A 118 23.28 -9.93 -13.05
C SER A 118 24.16 -10.29 -14.27
N PRO A 119 25.47 -10.49 -14.09
CA PRO A 119 26.33 -11.05 -15.12
C PRO A 119 26.00 -12.51 -15.45
N ASN A 120 25.26 -13.21 -14.57
CA ASN A 120 24.77 -14.55 -14.84
C ASN A 120 23.62 -14.49 -15.84
N TRP A 121 23.87 -14.99 -17.06
CA TRP A 121 22.89 -14.97 -18.15
C TRP A 121 21.57 -15.68 -17.79
N LEU A 122 21.64 -16.81 -17.12
CA LEU A 122 20.44 -17.60 -16.77
C LEU A 122 19.55 -16.82 -15.79
N LEU A 123 20.14 -16.26 -14.72
CA LEU A 123 19.42 -15.46 -13.75
C LEU A 123 18.79 -14.21 -14.41
N ALA A 124 19.55 -13.50 -15.22
CA ALA A 124 19.04 -12.32 -15.94
C ALA A 124 17.89 -12.68 -16.89
N LYS A 125 17.97 -13.85 -17.57
CA LYS A 125 16.93 -14.33 -18.50
C LYS A 125 15.65 -14.74 -17.77
N ILE A 126 15.77 -15.47 -16.65
CA ILE A 126 14.60 -15.86 -15.83
C ILE A 126 13.89 -14.61 -15.30
N CYS A 127 14.64 -13.66 -14.74
CA CYS A 127 14.08 -12.40 -14.26
C CYS A 127 13.42 -11.57 -15.38
N ALA A 128 13.98 -11.57 -16.60
CA ALA A 128 13.39 -10.90 -17.74
C ALA A 128 12.07 -11.58 -18.16
N TRP A 129 12.03 -12.88 -18.26
CA TRP A 129 10.81 -13.64 -18.56
C TRP A 129 9.70 -13.38 -17.55
N TYR A 130 10.04 -13.38 -16.26
CA TYR A 130 9.09 -13.04 -15.20
C TYR A 130 8.44 -11.68 -15.45
N VAL A 131 9.26 -10.67 -15.69
CA VAL A 131 8.78 -9.30 -15.90
C VAL A 131 7.89 -9.21 -17.13
N GLU A 132 8.27 -9.84 -18.24
CA GLU A 132 7.47 -9.85 -19.46
C GLU A 132 6.14 -10.59 -19.28
N ALA A 133 6.15 -11.76 -18.61
CA ALA A 133 4.93 -12.51 -18.34
C ALA A 133 3.92 -11.72 -17.53
N PHE A 134 4.34 -11.14 -16.39
CA PHE A 134 3.40 -10.43 -15.50
C PHE A 134 2.96 -9.06 -16.04
N ARG A 135 3.78 -8.37 -16.81
CA ARG A 135 3.41 -7.06 -17.36
C ARG A 135 2.49 -7.13 -18.58
N ASN A 136 2.56 -8.20 -19.35
CA ASN A 136 1.81 -8.34 -20.60
C ASN A 136 0.42 -8.97 -20.43
N VAL A 137 0.09 -9.46 -19.25
CA VAL A 137 -1.21 -10.06 -18.94
C VAL A 137 -1.95 -9.18 -17.92
N PRO A 138 -3.23 -8.83 -18.14
CA PRO A 138 -4.03 -8.05 -17.19
C PRO A 138 -4.06 -8.68 -15.79
N LEU A 139 -3.94 -7.84 -14.75
CA LEU A 139 -3.95 -8.29 -13.35
C LEU A 139 -5.14 -9.16 -13.00
N LEU A 140 -6.34 -8.81 -13.48
CA LEU A 140 -7.57 -9.55 -13.18
C LEU A 140 -7.49 -11.03 -13.59
N LEU A 141 -6.83 -11.31 -14.71
CA LEU A 141 -6.63 -12.70 -15.18
C LEU A 141 -5.70 -13.48 -14.24
N TRP A 142 -4.67 -12.82 -13.70
CA TRP A 142 -3.81 -13.40 -12.67
C TRP A 142 -4.57 -13.70 -11.38
N LEU A 143 -5.48 -12.80 -10.96
CA LEU A 143 -6.32 -13.04 -9.78
C LEU A 143 -7.20 -14.27 -9.96
N PHE A 144 -7.88 -14.41 -11.10
CA PHE A 144 -8.68 -15.59 -11.41
C PHE A 144 -7.85 -16.86 -11.48
N LEU A 145 -6.67 -16.80 -12.11
CA LEU A 145 -5.77 -17.95 -12.19
C LEU A 145 -5.33 -18.42 -10.80
N PHE A 146 -4.85 -17.52 -9.95
CA PHE A 146 -4.38 -17.89 -8.62
C PHE A 146 -5.52 -18.37 -7.72
N TYR A 147 -6.68 -17.70 -7.79
CA TYR A 147 -7.84 -18.14 -7.02
C TYR A 147 -8.31 -19.53 -7.45
N LYS A 148 -8.42 -19.78 -8.75
CA LYS A 148 -8.80 -21.09 -9.29
C LYS A 148 -7.77 -22.16 -8.92
N LEU A 149 -6.48 -21.85 -9.03
CA LEU A 149 -5.40 -22.76 -8.66
C LEU A 149 -5.50 -23.18 -7.19
N ILE A 150 -5.72 -22.21 -6.29
CA ILE A 150 -5.85 -22.50 -4.85
C ILE A 150 -7.13 -23.30 -4.58
N SER A 151 -8.25 -22.93 -5.19
CA SER A 151 -9.56 -23.54 -4.92
C SER A 151 -9.69 -24.97 -5.48
N GLU A 152 -9.02 -25.28 -6.60
CA GLU A 152 -9.17 -26.56 -7.30
C GLU A 152 -7.96 -27.51 -7.13
N ALA A 153 -6.73 -26.96 -6.97
CA ALA A 153 -5.53 -27.80 -6.86
C ALA A 153 -5.28 -28.33 -5.45
N PHE A 154 -5.80 -27.66 -4.43
CA PHE A 154 -5.66 -28.13 -3.05
C PHE A 154 -6.84 -29.00 -2.61
N PRO A 155 -6.57 -30.04 -1.77
CA PRO A 155 -7.60 -30.92 -1.29
C PRO A 155 -8.56 -30.23 -0.32
N GLY A 156 -9.76 -30.79 -0.13
CA GLY A 156 -10.70 -30.35 0.90
C GLY A 156 -10.14 -30.51 2.32
N PRO A 157 -10.77 -29.89 3.33
CA PRO A 157 -10.25 -29.90 4.70
C PRO A 157 -10.00 -31.29 5.30
N ARG A 158 -10.82 -32.29 4.93
CA ARG A 158 -10.64 -33.68 5.40
C ARG A 158 -9.37 -34.36 4.87
N GLN A 159 -8.84 -33.88 3.75
CA GLN A 159 -7.64 -34.40 3.12
C GLN A 159 -6.55 -33.35 3.08
N ALA A 160 -6.64 -32.33 3.94
CA ALA A 160 -5.70 -31.22 4.00
C ALA A 160 -4.26 -31.72 4.14
N ILE A 161 -3.36 -31.03 3.45
CA ILE A 161 -1.93 -31.34 3.50
C ILE A 161 -1.38 -30.78 4.82
N GLY A 162 -0.99 -31.69 5.73
CA GLY A 162 -0.34 -31.33 6.97
C GLY A 162 1.14 -30.97 6.77
N ALA A 163 1.59 -29.88 7.38
CA ALA A 163 2.97 -29.45 7.42
C ALA A 163 3.40 -29.14 8.87
N PHE A 164 4.72 -29.06 9.11
CA PHE A 164 5.28 -28.74 10.44
C PHE A 164 4.69 -29.60 11.56
N TRP A 165 4.85 -30.93 11.43
CA TRP A 165 4.32 -31.91 12.41
C TRP A 165 2.81 -31.82 12.62
N ASN A 166 2.05 -31.60 11.55
CA ASN A 166 0.59 -31.41 11.58
C ASN A 166 0.14 -30.21 12.43
N SER A 167 0.94 -29.15 12.46
CA SER A 167 0.57 -27.89 13.09
C SER A 167 -0.06 -26.91 12.13
N VAL A 168 0.23 -27.05 10.84
CA VAL A 168 -0.26 -26.19 9.76
C VAL A 168 -0.94 -27.06 8.73
N TYR A 169 -2.12 -26.65 8.26
CA TYR A 169 -2.88 -27.40 7.27
C TYR A 169 -3.20 -26.53 6.05
N LEU A 170 -2.88 -27.05 4.88
CA LEU A 170 -3.19 -26.45 3.60
C LEU A 170 -4.36 -27.17 2.95
N SER A 171 -5.42 -26.43 2.65
CA SER A 171 -6.61 -26.94 1.98
C SER A 171 -7.14 -25.92 0.95
N ASN A 172 -8.13 -26.33 0.16
CA ASN A 172 -8.83 -25.44 -0.76
C ASN A 172 -9.65 -24.34 -0.04
N ARG A 173 -9.80 -24.41 1.28
CA ARG A 173 -10.42 -23.35 2.12
C ARG A 173 -9.40 -22.43 2.77
N GLY A 174 -8.11 -22.64 2.53
CA GLY A 174 -7.03 -21.77 3.00
C GLY A 174 -5.93 -22.48 3.76
N LEU A 175 -5.03 -21.68 4.31
CA LEU A 175 -3.90 -22.10 5.13
C LEU A 175 -4.28 -21.89 6.61
N TYR A 176 -4.41 -22.99 7.33
CA TYR A 176 -4.72 -22.99 8.77
C TYR A 176 -3.43 -23.15 9.58
N PHE A 177 -3.29 -22.35 10.62
CA PHE A 177 -2.12 -22.40 11.51
C PHE A 177 -2.48 -21.98 12.95
N PRO A 178 -1.69 -22.43 13.94
CA PRO A 178 -1.91 -22.12 15.32
C PRO A 178 -1.66 -20.64 15.60
N VAL A 179 -2.48 -20.06 16.49
CA VAL A 179 -2.29 -18.70 16.99
C VAL A 179 -2.31 -18.67 18.51
N PRO A 180 -1.62 -17.76 19.17
CA PRO A 180 -1.74 -17.55 20.59
C PRO A 180 -3.20 -17.27 20.97
N LEU A 181 -3.69 -17.91 22.03
CA LEU A 181 -4.98 -17.57 22.59
C LEU A 181 -4.98 -16.10 23.01
N ALA A 182 -6.13 -15.45 22.84
CA ALA A 182 -6.27 -14.05 23.18
C ALA A 182 -6.02 -13.86 24.68
N ASP A 183 -4.94 -13.15 24.99
CA ASP A 183 -4.55 -12.77 26.35
C ASP A 183 -4.40 -11.25 26.41
N PRO A 184 -4.85 -10.58 27.48
CA PRO A 184 -4.66 -9.14 27.66
C PRO A 184 -3.21 -8.67 27.53
N ILE A 185 -2.24 -9.54 27.86
CA ILE A 185 -0.80 -9.24 27.77
C ILE A 185 -0.37 -8.94 26.33
N HIS A 186 -1.00 -9.53 25.32
CA HIS A 186 -0.65 -9.31 23.93
C HIS A 186 -0.86 -7.84 23.48
N LYS A 187 -1.86 -7.15 24.07
CA LYS A 187 -2.05 -5.71 23.85
C LYS A 187 -0.88 -4.90 24.40
N TRP A 188 -0.44 -5.25 25.60
CA TRP A 188 0.70 -4.60 26.24
C TRP A 188 2.01 -4.88 25.51
N MET A 189 2.19 -6.10 24.98
CA MET A 189 3.30 -6.44 24.09
C MET A 189 3.32 -5.56 22.83
N GLY A 190 2.15 -5.33 22.21
CA GLY A 190 2.01 -4.43 21.07
C GLY A 190 2.43 -2.99 21.41
N ILE A 191 1.98 -2.47 22.56
CA ILE A 191 2.37 -1.14 23.05
C ILE A 191 3.89 -1.11 23.33
N ALA A 192 4.43 -2.13 23.97
CA ALA A 192 5.86 -2.24 24.26
C ALA A 192 6.71 -2.30 22.97
N LEU A 193 6.21 -2.96 21.92
CA LEU A 193 6.86 -2.97 20.61
C LEU A 193 6.92 -1.56 19.99
N LEU A 194 5.81 -0.83 20.03
CA LEU A 194 5.77 0.55 19.53
C LEU A 194 6.70 1.46 20.31
N LEU A 195 6.73 1.35 21.64
CA LEU A 195 7.66 2.09 22.50
C LEU A 195 9.11 1.68 22.24
N GLY A 196 9.38 0.41 22.01
CA GLY A 196 10.70 -0.11 21.65
C GLY A 196 11.20 0.45 20.32
N ILE A 197 10.35 0.51 19.31
CA ILE A 197 10.66 1.11 18.00
C ILE A 197 10.91 2.63 18.14
N ALA A 198 10.08 3.34 18.91
CA ALA A 198 10.26 4.76 19.17
C ALA A 198 11.57 5.01 19.94
N GLY A 199 11.87 4.18 20.93
CA GLY A 199 13.13 4.22 21.69
C GLY A 199 14.35 3.92 20.79
N ALA A 200 14.27 2.94 19.92
CA ALA A 200 15.31 2.64 18.94
C ALA A 200 15.59 3.81 18.00
N TRP A 201 14.54 4.49 17.55
CA TRP A 201 14.67 5.68 16.72
C TRP A 201 15.30 6.86 17.48
N ALA A 202 14.88 7.10 18.73
CA ALA A 202 15.46 8.12 19.60
C ALA A 202 16.95 7.81 19.89
N LEU A 203 17.27 6.54 20.17
CA LEU A 203 18.63 6.06 20.38
C LEU A 203 19.53 6.27 19.16
N GLN A 204 19.03 6.00 17.96
CA GLN A 204 19.77 6.27 16.71
C GLN A 204 20.06 7.76 16.52
N ARG A 205 19.09 8.63 16.84
CA ARG A 205 19.31 10.09 16.80
C ARG A 205 20.38 10.53 17.79
N TRP A 206 20.27 10.07 19.02
CA TRP A 206 21.25 10.37 20.07
C TRP A 206 22.64 9.84 19.70
N ALA A 207 22.75 8.61 19.18
CA ALA A 207 24.02 8.02 18.79
C ALA A 207 24.71 8.82 17.66
N ARG A 208 23.97 9.33 16.69
CA ARG A 208 24.50 10.23 15.65
C ARG A 208 25.01 11.53 16.25
N GLN A 209 24.22 12.19 17.08
CA GLN A 209 24.64 13.43 17.75
C GLN A 209 25.88 13.25 18.60
N ARG A 210 25.97 12.12 19.34
CA ARG A 210 27.17 11.77 20.11
C ARG A 210 28.38 11.54 19.20
N GLN A 211 28.21 10.82 18.10
CA GLN A 211 29.27 10.60 17.13
C GLN A 211 29.80 11.89 16.53
N ASP A 212 28.86 12.80 16.18
CA ASP A 212 29.20 14.13 15.64
C ASP A 212 29.97 14.99 16.65
N ALA A 213 29.65 14.85 17.96
CA ALA A 213 30.27 15.64 19.02
C ALA A 213 31.59 15.04 19.56
N THR A 214 31.70 13.71 19.61
CA THR A 214 32.80 13.03 20.33
C THR A 214 33.69 12.17 19.40
N GLY A 215 33.27 11.94 18.15
CA GLY A 215 33.93 11.01 17.22
C GLY A 215 33.77 9.53 17.56
N GLN A 216 33.11 9.18 18.69
CA GLN A 216 32.98 7.80 19.14
C GLN A 216 31.68 7.15 18.58
N PRO A 217 31.79 6.07 17.78
CA PRO A 217 30.63 5.36 17.29
C PRO A 217 29.93 4.58 18.41
N PHE A 218 28.59 4.58 18.43
CA PHE A 218 27.77 3.75 19.30
C PHE A 218 27.03 2.69 18.46
N PRO A 219 26.93 1.42 18.89
CA PRO A 219 26.25 0.37 18.16
C PRO A 219 24.71 0.51 18.24
N ALA A 220 24.20 1.63 17.72
CA ALA A 220 22.80 2.03 17.84
C ALA A 220 21.83 1.06 17.16
N ILE A 221 22.27 0.33 16.14
CA ILE A 221 21.42 -0.64 15.43
C ILE A 221 21.14 -1.85 16.33
N SER A 222 22.18 -2.49 16.86
CA SER A 222 22.03 -3.65 17.75
C SER A 222 21.31 -3.30 19.05
N ALA A 223 21.63 -2.16 19.65
CA ALA A 223 20.94 -1.68 20.84
C ALA A 223 19.47 -1.32 20.54
N GLY A 224 19.17 -0.76 19.36
CA GLY A 224 17.82 -0.49 18.91
C GLY A 224 17.00 -1.78 18.69
N PHE A 225 17.60 -2.82 18.10
CA PHE A 225 16.95 -4.13 18.02
C PHE A 225 16.72 -4.74 19.40
N GLY A 226 17.69 -4.60 20.32
CA GLY A 226 17.54 -5.01 21.71
C GLY A 226 16.35 -4.34 22.40
N LEU A 227 16.13 -3.04 22.19
CA LEU A 227 14.96 -2.33 22.70
C LEU A 227 13.65 -2.79 22.03
N ALA A 228 13.63 -2.87 20.70
CA ALA A 228 12.43 -3.20 19.95
C ALA A 228 11.91 -4.61 20.22
N LEU A 229 12.80 -5.58 20.45
CA LEU A 229 12.44 -6.97 20.74
C LEU A 229 12.45 -7.26 22.24
N GLY A 230 13.34 -6.65 23.00
CA GLY A 230 13.49 -6.89 24.43
C GLY A 230 12.32 -6.37 25.25
N LEU A 231 11.78 -5.18 24.95
CA LEU A 231 10.63 -4.64 25.68
C LEU A 231 9.38 -5.53 25.56
N PRO A 232 8.94 -5.96 24.36
CA PRO A 232 7.83 -6.91 24.23
C PRO A 232 8.10 -8.23 24.96
N LEU A 233 9.33 -8.75 24.87
CA LEU A 233 9.72 -9.98 25.54
C LEU A 233 9.64 -9.84 27.07
N LEU A 234 10.11 -8.73 27.63
CA LEU A 234 9.99 -8.45 29.08
C LEU A 234 8.53 -8.36 29.52
N VAL A 235 7.68 -7.69 28.72
CA VAL A 235 6.23 -7.63 29.02
C VAL A 235 5.61 -9.03 28.96
N TRP A 236 5.97 -9.85 27.97
CA TRP A 236 5.50 -11.22 27.87
C TRP A 236 5.91 -12.08 29.07
N LEU A 237 7.16 -11.99 29.50
CA LEU A 237 7.68 -12.69 30.68
C LEU A 237 7.00 -12.22 31.96
N SER A 238 6.79 -10.90 32.13
CA SER A 238 6.12 -10.35 33.31
C SER A 238 4.65 -10.74 33.41
N GLY A 239 4.00 -11.04 32.27
CA GLY A 239 2.64 -11.55 32.20
C GLY A 239 2.51 -13.07 32.39
N GLY A 240 3.58 -13.75 32.85
CA GLY A 240 3.56 -15.19 33.05
C GLY A 240 3.85 -16.01 31.81
N ALA A 241 4.37 -15.38 30.75
CA ALA A 241 4.77 -16.01 29.46
C ALA A 241 3.69 -16.95 28.89
N PRO A 242 2.47 -16.46 28.62
CA PRO A 242 1.38 -17.31 28.15
C PRO A 242 1.77 -17.96 26.82
N HIS A 243 1.83 -19.26 26.79
CA HIS A 243 2.23 -20.08 25.63
C HIS A 243 1.12 -20.94 25.07
N HIS A 244 -0.12 -20.74 25.57
CA HIS A 244 -1.26 -21.48 25.09
C HIS A 244 -1.60 -21.06 23.67
N LEU A 245 -1.56 -22.04 22.75
CA LEU A 245 -1.92 -21.87 21.35
C LEU A 245 -3.29 -22.47 21.10
N SER A 246 -4.10 -21.79 20.33
CA SER A 246 -5.27 -22.37 19.70
C SER A 246 -4.77 -23.11 18.45
N TRP A 247 -4.97 -24.42 18.44
CA TRP A 247 -4.57 -25.28 17.33
C TRP A 247 -5.72 -25.47 16.36
N PRO A 248 -5.48 -25.54 15.05
CA PRO A 248 -6.51 -25.93 14.10
C PRO A 248 -6.78 -27.44 14.22
N GLU A 249 -7.97 -27.78 14.64
CA GLU A 249 -8.45 -29.17 14.77
C GLU A 249 -9.55 -29.43 13.74
N LEU A 250 -9.48 -30.55 13.03
CA LEU A 250 -10.51 -30.93 12.07
C LEU A 250 -11.77 -31.38 12.82
N LYS A 251 -12.86 -30.61 12.71
CA LYS A 251 -14.17 -30.95 13.24
C LYS A 251 -15.21 -31.00 12.11
N GLY A 252 -15.71 -32.18 11.85
CA GLY A 252 -16.67 -32.40 10.78
C GLY A 252 -16.10 -32.15 9.39
N PHE A 253 -16.47 -31.04 8.76
CA PHE A 253 -16.08 -30.69 7.38
C PHE A 253 -15.13 -29.50 7.31
N ASN A 254 -14.71 -28.94 8.47
CA ASN A 254 -13.84 -27.77 8.50
C ASN A 254 -12.90 -27.84 9.71
N PHE A 255 -11.91 -26.94 9.76
CA PHE A 255 -11.07 -26.75 10.93
C PHE A 255 -11.73 -25.76 11.90
N GLU A 256 -11.66 -26.08 13.21
CA GLU A 256 -11.96 -25.18 14.31
C GLU A 256 -10.68 -24.87 15.08
N GLY A 257 -10.59 -23.68 15.67
CA GLY A 257 -9.37 -23.20 16.33
C GLY A 257 -8.32 -22.71 15.36
N GLY A 258 -7.20 -22.20 15.89
CA GLY A 258 -6.19 -21.56 15.08
C GLY A 258 -6.70 -20.31 14.36
N THR A 259 -6.07 -20.00 13.26
CA THR A 259 -6.53 -18.98 12.29
C THR A 259 -6.38 -19.49 10.89
N VAL A 260 -7.05 -18.83 9.93
CA VAL A 260 -7.01 -19.20 8.52
C VAL A 260 -6.63 -17.99 7.66
N ILE A 261 -5.71 -18.21 6.75
CA ILE A 261 -5.50 -17.29 5.62
C ILE A 261 -6.37 -17.80 4.48
N GLN A 262 -7.40 -17.05 4.15
CA GLN A 262 -8.40 -17.44 3.15
C GLN A 262 -7.80 -17.50 1.74
N PRO A 263 -8.33 -18.36 0.84
CA PRO A 263 -7.89 -18.49 -0.55
C PRO A 263 -7.99 -17.15 -1.30
N GLU A 264 -9.06 -16.39 -1.07
CA GLU A 264 -9.33 -15.08 -1.67
C GLU A 264 -8.24 -14.08 -1.31
N PHE A 265 -7.87 -14.01 -0.02
CA PHE A 265 -6.78 -13.16 0.44
C PHE A 265 -5.44 -13.56 -0.16
N THR A 266 -5.14 -14.87 -0.18
CA THR A 266 -3.87 -15.39 -0.71
C THR A 266 -3.75 -15.14 -2.21
N ALA A 267 -4.81 -15.38 -2.97
CA ALA A 267 -4.86 -15.15 -4.41
C ALA A 267 -4.71 -13.67 -4.75
N LEU A 268 -5.43 -12.80 -4.01
CA LEU A 268 -5.34 -11.35 -4.17
C LEU A 268 -3.93 -10.84 -3.88
N LEU A 269 -3.38 -11.22 -2.72
CA LEU A 269 -2.04 -10.79 -2.31
C LEU A 269 -0.97 -11.28 -3.28
N ALA A 270 -1.01 -12.56 -3.67
CA ALA A 270 -0.09 -13.13 -4.64
C ALA A 270 -0.19 -12.39 -5.98
N GLY A 271 -1.40 -12.20 -6.51
CA GLY A 271 -1.63 -11.51 -7.77
C GLY A 271 -1.09 -10.08 -7.75
N LEU A 272 -1.44 -9.29 -6.71
CA LEU A 272 -0.96 -7.92 -6.56
C LEU A 272 0.57 -7.86 -6.42
N VAL A 273 1.15 -8.73 -5.60
CA VAL A 273 2.60 -8.76 -5.35
C VAL A 273 3.37 -9.15 -6.61
N LEU A 274 3.00 -10.27 -7.24
CA LEU A 274 3.71 -10.76 -8.43
C LEU A 274 3.56 -9.78 -9.61
N TYR A 275 2.37 -9.27 -9.83
CA TYR A 275 2.12 -8.28 -10.89
C TYR A 275 2.89 -6.99 -10.65
N THR A 276 2.76 -6.36 -9.48
CA THR A 276 3.37 -5.06 -9.22
C THR A 276 4.89 -5.15 -9.08
N SER A 277 5.42 -6.27 -8.56
CA SER A 277 6.87 -6.48 -8.48
C SER A 277 7.54 -6.49 -9.86
N ALA A 278 6.84 -6.92 -10.92
CA ALA A 278 7.35 -6.86 -12.28
C ALA A 278 7.55 -5.40 -12.77
N PHE A 279 6.64 -4.49 -12.42
CA PHE A 279 6.79 -3.06 -12.70
C PHE A 279 7.88 -2.41 -11.86
N ILE A 280 7.94 -2.75 -10.57
CA ILE A 280 9.00 -2.27 -9.67
C ILE A 280 10.37 -2.76 -10.14
N ALA A 281 10.48 -4.01 -10.61
CA ALA A 281 11.72 -4.54 -11.16
C ALA A 281 12.25 -3.74 -12.35
N GLU A 282 11.36 -3.30 -13.23
CA GLU A 282 11.73 -2.43 -14.35
C GLU A 282 12.16 -1.03 -13.89
N ILE A 283 11.46 -0.46 -12.89
CA ILE A 283 11.83 0.83 -12.30
C ILE A 283 13.22 0.73 -11.67
N VAL A 284 13.50 -0.32 -10.90
CA VAL A 284 14.80 -0.53 -10.26
C VAL A 284 15.90 -0.72 -11.31
N ARG A 285 15.67 -1.57 -12.31
CA ARG A 285 16.61 -1.80 -13.42
C ARG A 285 16.93 -0.50 -14.15
N SER A 286 15.91 0.22 -14.59
CA SER A 286 16.07 1.48 -15.34
C SER A 286 16.72 2.57 -14.48
N GLY A 287 16.38 2.67 -13.20
CA GLY A 287 17.00 3.62 -12.28
C GLY A 287 18.48 3.38 -12.03
N ILE A 288 18.92 2.11 -11.99
CA ILE A 288 20.36 1.79 -11.90
C ILE A 288 21.07 2.09 -13.24
N LEU A 289 20.46 1.75 -14.36
CA LEU A 289 21.04 2.00 -15.69
C LEU A 289 21.06 3.48 -16.09
N ALA A 290 20.24 4.31 -15.47
CA ALA A 290 20.24 5.76 -15.69
C ALA A 290 21.49 6.46 -15.14
N LEU A 291 22.27 5.80 -14.29
CA LEU A 291 23.48 6.36 -13.72
C LEU A 291 24.61 6.39 -14.76
N HIS A 292 25.31 7.51 -14.84
CA HIS A 292 26.43 7.66 -15.73
C HIS A 292 27.58 6.71 -15.34
N LYS A 293 28.12 5.95 -16.30
CA LYS A 293 29.19 4.97 -16.06
C LYS A 293 30.42 5.56 -15.37
N GLY A 294 30.74 6.82 -15.65
CA GLY A 294 31.83 7.56 -15.03
C GLY A 294 31.73 7.67 -13.51
N GLN A 295 30.54 7.57 -12.92
CA GLN A 295 30.39 7.53 -11.44
C GLN A 295 30.99 6.26 -10.85
N SER A 296 30.80 5.13 -11.52
CA SER A 296 31.41 3.86 -11.11
C SER A 296 32.92 3.85 -11.32
N GLU A 297 33.38 4.39 -12.46
CA GLU A 297 34.81 4.49 -12.80
C GLU A 297 35.55 5.42 -11.82
N ALA A 298 34.99 6.59 -11.54
CA ALA A 298 35.54 7.52 -10.54
C ALA A 298 35.61 6.92 -9.14
N ALA A 299 34.57 6.22 -8.70
CA ALA A 299 34.54 5.54 -7.41
C ALA A 299 35.66 4.47 -7.30
N MET A 300 35.85 3.69 -8.37
CA MET A 300 36.93 2.69 -8.41
C MET A 300 38.32 3.34 -8.49
N ALA A 301 38.48 4.44 -9.20
CA ALA A 301 39.74 5.20 -9.26
C ALA A 301 40.14 5.78 -7.90
N LEU A 302 39.18 6.05 -7.02
CA LEU A 302 39.41 6.45 -5.62
C LEU A 302 39.69 5.25 -4.69
N GLY A 303 39.87 4.03 -5.23
CA GLY A 303 40.19 2.84 -4.45
C GLY A 303 39.00 2.17 -3.77
N LEU A 304 37.74 2.56 -4.07
CA LEU A 304 36.58 1.91 -3.53
C LEU A 304 36.40 0.52 -4.14
N SER A 305 36.14 -0.50 -3.32
CA SER A 305 35.72 -1.79 -3.83
C SER A 305 34.34 -1.69 -4.54
N ARG A 306 34.00 -2.63 -5.41
CA ARG A 306 32.70 -2.64 -6.12
C ARG A 306 31.50 -2.53 -5.17
N GLY A 307 31.55 -3.21 -4.03
CA GLY A 307 30.50 -3.13 -3.01
C GLY A 307 30.40 -1.75 -2.34
N GLN A 308 31.55 -1.14 -2.05
CA GLN A 308 31.62 0.22 -1.50
C GLN A 308 31.14 1.26 -2.52
N ALA A 309 31.59 1.16 -3.79
CA ALA A 309 31.11 2.02 -4.87
C ALA A 309 29.59 1.92 -5.04
N MET A 310 29.03 0.69 -5.03
CA MET A 310 27.58 0.48 -5.08
C MET A 310 26.86 1.13 -3.89
N ARG A 311 27.33 0.88 -2.67
CA ARG A 311 26.63 1.32 -1.46
C ARG A 311 26.76 2.82 -1.19
N LEU A 312 27.94 3.40 -1.43
CA LEU A 312 28.24 4.78 -1.04
C LEU A 312 28.00 5.79 -2.18
N VAL A 313 28.10 5.38 -3.43
CA VAL A 313 28.03 6.28 -4.59
C VAL A 313 26.80 6.00 -5.46
N LEU A 314 26.66 4.76 -5.94
CA LEU A 314 25.65 4.43 -6.96
C LEU A 314 24.26 4.30 -6.37
N LEU A 315 24.10 3.56 -5.27
CA LEU A 315 22.77 3.30 -4.67
C LEU A 315 22.07 4.59 -4.21
N PRO A 316 22.74 5.55 -3.53
CA PRO A 316 22.09 6.82 -3.16
C PRO A 316 21.62 7.62 -4.38
N GLN A 317 22.35 7.57 -5.51
CA GLN A 317 21.97 8.23 -6.74
C GLN A 317 20.83 7.48 -7.44
N ALA A 318 20.90 6.14 -7.53
CA ALA A 318 19.85 5.31 -8.11
C ALA A 318 18.51 5.49 -7.39
N LEU A 319 18.51 5.52 -6.05
CA LEU A 319 17.29 5.69 -5.26
C LEU A 319 16.53 6.97 -5.59
N ARG A 320 17.21 8.04 -6.00
CA ARG A 320 16.55 9.29 -6.44
C ARG A 320 15.79 9.14 -7.73
N VAL A 321 16.27 8.28 -8.62
CA VAL A 321 15.60 7.97 -9.88
C VAL A 321 14.49 6.94 -9.66
N ILE A 322 14.71 5.98 -8.75
CA ILE A 322 13.80 4.86 -8.47
C ILE A 322 12.58 5.31 -7.65
N VAL A 323 12.79 6.08 -6.56
CA VAL A 323 11.74 6.34 -5.57
C VAL A 323 10.55 7.15 -6.11
N PRO A 324 10.70 8.19 -6.95
CA PRO A 324 9.57 8.91 -7.50
C PRO A 324 8.59 8.02 -8.30
N PRO A 325 9.02 7.17 -9.27
CA PRO A 325 8.12 6.28 -9.98
C PRO A 325 7.49 5.19 -9.10
N MET A 326 8.16 4.76 -8.02
CA MET A 326 7.60 3.79 -7.08
C MET A 326 6.32 4.28 -6.41
N THR A 327 6.19 5.59 -6.18
CA THR A 327 4.96 6.18 -5.64
C THR A 327 3.73 5.77 -6.47
N SER A 328 3.83 5.83 -7.79
CA SER A 328 2.75 5.43 -8.69
C SER A 328 2.40 3.95 -8.55
N GLN A 329 3.40 3.07 -8.33
CA GLN A 329 3.16 1.65 -8.13
C GLN A 329 2.45 1.36 -6.79
N TYR A 330 2.79 2.08 -5.73
CA TYR A 330 2.11 1.96 -4.44
C TYR A 330 0.65 2.42 -4.51
N LEU A 331 0.38 3.52 -5.20
CA LEU A 331 -0.98 3.98 -5.47
C LEU A 331 -1.76 2.98 -6.33
N ASN A 332 -1.09 2.34 -7.30
CA ASN A 332 -1.71 1.30 -8.14
C ASN A 332 -2.08 0.05 -7.34
N ILE A 333 -1.26 -0.40 -6.38
CA ILE A 333 -1.63 -1.52 -5.49
C ILE A 333 -2.93 -1.23 -4.76
N VAL A 334 -3.04 -0.04 -4.15
CA VAL A 334 -4.26 0.36 -3.43
C VAL A 334 -5.48 0.38 -4.36
N LYS A 335 -5.36 0.96 -5.55
CA LYS A 335 -6.47 1.00 -6.51
C LYS A 335 -6.83 -0.39 -7.02
N ASN A 336 -5.83 -1.20 -7.34
CA ASN A 336 -6.02 -2.54 -7.88
C ASN A 336 -6.56 -3.53 -6.83
N SER A 337 -6.45 -3.22 -5.52
CA SER A 337 -7.07 -4.06 -4.49
C SER A 337 -8.59 -4.12 -4.65
N SER A 338 -9.23 -3.13 -5.27
CA SER A 338 -10.67 -3.14 -5.60
C SER A 338 -11.08 -4.26 -6.56
N LEU A 339 -10.14 -4.84 -7.33
CA LEU A 339 -10.40 -6.02 -8.15
C LEU A 339 -10.68 -7.28 -7.31
N ALA A 340 -10.43 -7.22 -6.02
CA ALA A 340 -10.72 -8.25 -5.03
C ALA A 340 -12.17 -8.75 -5.07
N ILE A 341 -13.10 -7.87 -5.37
CA ILE A 341 -14.53 -8.21 -5.51
C ILE A 341 -14.76 -9.32 -6.54
N ALA A 342 -13.93 -9.40 -7.59
CA ALA A 342 -14.08 -10.40 -8.65
C ALA A 342 -13.80 -11.85 -8.19
N ILE A 343 -13.06 -12.00 -7.10
CA ILE A 343 -12.74 -13.30 -6.49
C ILE A 343 -13.38 -13.48 -5.11
N GLY A 344 -14.30 -12.57 -4.72
CA GLY A 344 -15.06 -12.68 -3.48
C GLY A 344 -14.34 -12.24 -2.21
N TYR A 345 -13.18 -11.59 -2.29
CA TYR A 345 -12.53 -11.06 -1.09
C TYR A 345 -13.28 -9.82 -0.55
N PRO A 346 -13.61 -9.76 0.76
CA PRO A 346 -14.45 -8.72 1.35
C PRO A 346 -13.65 -7.44 1.63
N ASP A 347 -13.24 -6.75 0.58
CA ASP A 347 -12.62 -5.43 0.63
C ASP A 347 -13.66 -4.31 0.81
N LEU A 348 -13.21 -3.04 0.76
CA LEU A 348 -14.09 -1.88 0.86
C LEU A 348 -15.16 -1.87 -0.23
N VAL A 349 -14.78 -2.19 -1.48
CA VAL A 349 -15.70 -2.15 -2.63
C VAL A 349 -16.73 -3.26 -2.51
N ALA A 350 -16.33 -4.46 -2.11
CA ALA A 350 -17.25 -5.57 -1.89
C ALA A 350 -18.26 -5.26 -0.78
N SER A 351 -17.81 -4.75 0.37
CA SER A 351 -18.67 -4.37 1.51
C SER A 351 -19.67 -3.27 1.12
N ILE A 352 -19.21 -2.28 0.36
CA ILE A 352 -20.09 -1.20 -0.12
C ILE A 352 -21.08 -1.70 -1.19
N ASN A 353 -20.68 -2.60 -2.08
CA ASN A 353 -21.62 -3.16 -3.06
C ASN A 353 -22.75 -3.94 -2.37
N VAL A 354 -22.46 -4.72 -1.33
CA VAL A 354 -23.52 -5.37 -0.53
C VAL A 354 -24.43 -4.31 0.09
N THR A 355 -23.86 -3.24 0.64
CA THR A 355 -24.62 -2.13 1.22
C THR A 355 -25.52 -1.44 0.19
N ILE A 356 -25.03 -1.17 -1.03
CA ILE A 356 -25.81 -0.60 -2.12
C ILE A 356 -27.00 -1.52 -2.46
N ASN A 357 -26.75 -2.81 -2.60
CA ASN A 357 -27.79 -3.79 -2.96
C ASN A 357 -28.89 -3.89 -1.89
N GLN A 358 -28.54 -3.71 -0.62
CA GLN A 358 -29.51 -3.77 0.48
C GLN A 358 -30.25 -2.44 0.73
N THR A 359 -29.57 -1.31 0.54
CA THR A 359 -30.11 0.01 0.90
C THR A 359 -30.65 0.80 -0.30
N GLY A 360 -30.22 0.48 -1.51
CA GLY A 360 -30.49 1.25 -2.72
C GLY A 360 -29.74 2.60 -2.81
N GLN A 361 -28.95 2.97 -1.80
CA GLN A 361 -28.27 4.27 -1.70
C GLN A 361 -26.91 4.24 -2.41
N ALA A 362 -26.95 4.21 -3.76
CA ALA A 362 -25.75 4.08 -4.57
C ALA A 362 -24.84 5.31 -4.52
N ILE A 363 -25.40 6.53 -4.52
CA ILE A 363 -24.65 7.78 -4.61
C ILE A 363 -23.80 7.98 -3.35
N GLU A 364 -24.41 7.87 -2.19
CA GLU A 364 -23.74 8.01 -0.89
C GLU A 364 -22.62 6.99 -0.73
N ASN A 365 -22.87 5.75 -1.10
CA ASN A 365 -21.92 4.67 -1.03
C ASN A 365 -20.74 4.85 -2.00
N ILE A 366 -20.99 5.30 -3.23
CA ILE A 366 -19.92 5.64 -4.19
C ILE A 366 -19.08 6.81 -3.66
N LEU A 367 -19.70 7.84 -3.06
CA LEU A 367 -18.96 8.94 -2.43
C LEU A 367 -18.06 8.44 -1.28
N LEU A 368 -18.51 7.46 -0.49
CA LEU A 368 -17.68 6.84 0.55
C LEU A 368 -16.50 6.08 -0.03
N ILE A 369 -16.69 5.30 -1.12
CA ILE A 369 -15.58 4.66 -1.84
C ILE A 369 -14.57 5.72 -2.30
N MET A 370 -15.04 6.76 -2.99
CA MET A 370 -14.18 7.81 -3.50
C MET A 370 -13.41 8.52 -2.40
N ALA A 371 -14.09 8.89 -1.30
CA ALA A 371 -13.47 9.55 -0.15
C ALA A 371 -12.41 8.66 0.51
N ALA A 372 -12.68 7.37 0.70
CA ALA A 372 -11.75 6.43 1.31
C ALA A 372 -10.49 6.24 0.44
N TYR A 373 -10.65 5.92 -0.86
CA TYR A 373 -9.50 5.73 -1.75
C TYR A 373 -8.71 7.03 -1.96
N LEU A 374 -9.37 8.18 -2.03
CA LEU A 374 -8.72 9.48 -2.12
C LEU A 374 -7.89 9.76 -0.87
N SER A 375 -8.46 9.54 0.32
CA SER A 375 -7.78 9.75 1.61
C SER A 375 -6.52 8.88 1.73
N VAL A 376 -6.62 7.60 1.39
CA VAL A 376 -5.48 6.67 1.39
C VAL A 376 -4.43 7.11 0.36
N SER A 377 -4.86 7.46 -0.85
CA SER A 377 -3.95 7.91 -1.92
C SER A 377 -3.22 9.21 -1.55
N LEU A 378 -3.91 10.18 -0.97
CA LEU A 378 -3.30 11.43 -0.49
C LEU A 378 -2.30 11.18 0.64
N SER A 379 -2.62 10.27 1.56
CA SER A 379 -1.72 9.87 2.65
C SER A 379 -0.42 9.25 2.13
N ILE A 380 -0.52 8.31 1.17
CA ILE A 380 0.65 7.71 0.51
C ILE A 380 1.45 8.77 -0.24
N SER A 381 0.79 9.64 -1.00
CA SER A 381 1.45 10.71 -1.76
C SER A 381 2.16 11.70 -0.84
N ALA A 382 1.55 12.09 0.27
CA ALA A 382 2.16 12.97 1.26
C ALA A 382 3.40 12.32 1.92
N PHE A 383 3.30 11.04 2.30
CA PHE A 383 4.42 10.29 2.85
C PHE A 383 5.57 10.17 1.84
N MET A 384 5.27 9.79 0.59
CA MET A 384 6.28 9.62 -0.45
C MET A 384 6.93 10.95 -0.87
N ASN A 385 6.17 12.05 -0.90
CA ASN A 385 6.73 13.38 -1.15
C ASN A 385 7.67 13.84 -0.03
N TRP A 386 7.30 13.56 1.23
CA TRP A 386 8.18 13.82 2.36
C TRP A 386 9.46 12.96 2.29
N TYR A 387 9.34 11.68 1.94
CA TYR A 387 10.48 10.77 1.78
C TYR A 387 11.39 11.21 0.63
N ASN A 388 10.82 11.57 -0.54
CA ASN A 388 11.56 12.09 -1.69
C ASN A 388 12.38 13.33 -1.33
N LYS A 389 11.80 14.29 -0.59
CA LYS A 389 12.52 15.49 -0.13
C LYS A 389 13.70 15.17 0.79
N ARG A 390 13.67 14.05 1.52
CA ARG A 390 14.77 13.63 2.38
C ARG A 390 15.92 12.95 1.62
N ILE A 391 15.61 12.28 0.51
CA ILE A 391 16.62 11.60 -0.35
C ILE A 391 17.24 12.58 -1.34
N ALA A 392 16.57 13.69 -1.68
CA ALA A 392 17.12 14.72 -2.53
C ALA A 392 18.42 15.27 -1.95
N LEU A 393 19.51 15.33 -2.78
CA LEU A 393 20.72 16.05 -2.38
C LEU A 393 20.39 17.55 -2.28
N ARG A 394 20.81 18.14 -1.18
CA ARG A 394 20.99 19.59 -1.15
C ARG A 394 22.31 19.86 -1.88
N GLU A 395 22.21 20.37 -3.10
CA GLU A 395 23.36 21.02 -3.70
C GLU A 395 23.74 22.18 -2.78
N ARG A 396 24.95 22.11 -2.24
CA ARG A 396 25.56 23.22 -1.50
C ARG A 396 26.32 24.09 -2.46
#